data_7ec4bed66684caa312745d44e5f44524
#
_entry.id   7ec4bed66684caa312745d44e5f44524
#
_cell.length_a   1.000
_cell.length_b   1.000
_cell.length_c   1.000
_cell.angle_alpha   90.00
_cell.angle_beta   90.00
_cell.angle_gamma   90.00
#
_symmetry.space_group_name_H-M   'P 1'
#
loop_
_entity.id
_entity.type
_entity.pdbx_description
1 polymer ?
#
loop_
_entity_poly.entity_id
_entity_poly.type
_entity_poly.pdbx_seq_one_letter_code
_entity_poly.pdbx_strand_id
1 'polypeptide(L)'
;MQNVRDCTAVIITQFQEICMKKTIAIVGLLGGFACALPAQAQFAKPEDAIKYRKSSLTVMAAHFGRLGAMAQGKVPFDAKVAADNADVLATVAKLPWAAFGEGTDKGETRAKPEIWKESAKFKDAADKAQAELGKVVAAAKTGNLDALKAAMGPAGSSCKACHDNFRKD
;
A
#
# COMPACT_ATOMS: atom_id res chain seq x y z
N MET A 1 25.95 37.54 56.82
CA MET A 1 24.62 37.28 56.25
C MET A 1 24.66 36.46 54.91
N GLN A 2 25.79 35.82 54.58
CA GLN A 2 25.97 35.05 53.35
C GLN A 2 25.64 33.52 53.53
N ASN A 3 25.82 32.99 54.72
CA ASN A 3 25.73 31.53 54.98
C ASN A 3 24.31 30.92 55.01
N VAL A 4 23.25 31.72 55.15
CA VAL A 4 21.87 31.18 55.21
C VAL A 4 21.24 31.02 53.82
N ARG A 5 21.71 31.80 52.83
CA ARG A 5 21.21 31.69 51.44
C ARG A 5 21.75 30.46 50.73
N ASP A 6 22.98 30.05 51.02
CA ASP A 6 23.58 28.86 50.40
C ASP A 6 22.97 27.52 50.90
N CYS A 7 22.62 27.44 52.17
CA CYS A 7 21.93 26.23 52.70
C CYS A 7 20.54 26.01 52.11
N THR A 8 19.80 27.10 51.86
CA THR A 8 18.44 26.98 51.29
C THR A 8 18.47 26.56 49.81
N ALA A 9 19.45 27.04 49.06
CA ALA A 9 19.61 26.65 47.64
C ALA A 9 19.99 25.18 47.47
N VAL A 10 20.87 24.63 48.31
CA VAL A 10 21.31 23.23 48.28
C VAL A 10 20.14 22.29 48.64
N ILE A 11 19.32 22.66 49.62
CA ILE A 11 18.16 21.82 50.05
C ILE A 11 17.10 21.76 48.93
N ILE A 12 16.81 22.87 48.27
CA ILE A 12 15.82 22.93 47.19
C ILE A 12 16.27 22.09 45.98
N THR A 13 17.57 22.15 45.61
CA THR A 13 18.10 21.37 44.48
C THR A 13 18.05 19.86 44.79
N GLN A 14 18.35 19.43 46.02
CA GLN A 14 18.34 18.05 46.41
C GLN A 14 16.91 17.45 46.49
N PHE A 15 15.93 18.28 46.90
CA PHE A 15 14.52 17.89 46.86
C PHE A 15 13.97 17.74 45.44
N GLN A 16 14.39 18.59 44.50
CA GLN A 16 14.00 18.53 43.11
C GLN A 16 14.52 17.25 42.42
N GLU A 17 15.78 16.88 42.70
CA GLU A 17 16.33 15.64 42.13
C GLU A 17 15.66 14.36 42.64
N ILE A 18 15.30 14.32 43.92
CA ILE A 18 14.62 13.15 44.53
C ILE A 18 13.17 13.03 44.02
N CYS A 19 12.49 14.16 43.84
CA CYS A 19 11.12 14.16 43.31
C CYS A 19 11.09 13.76 41.83
N MET A 20 12.05 14.23 41.03
CA MET A 20 12.16 13.92 39.61
C MET A 20 12.53 12.46 39.34
N LYS A 21 13.46 11.87 40.17
CA LYS A 21 13.82 10.45 40.05
C LYS A 21 12.67 9.48 40.43
N LYS A 22 11.85 9.84 41.40
CA LYS A 22 10.68 9.03 41.82
C LYS A 22 9.53 9.13 40.82
N THR A 23 9.31 10.29 40.21
CA THR A 23 8.24 10.47 39.20
C THR A 23 8.55 9.72 37.90
N ILE A 24 9.81 9.67 37.47
CA ILE A 24 10.24 8.92 36.29
C ILE A 24 10.08 7.40 36.49
N ALA A 25 10.34 6.89 37.72
CA ALA A 25 10.16 5.46 38.01
C ALA A 25 8.70 5.00 38.00
N ILE A 26 7.76 5.87 38.37
CA ILE A 26 6.31 5.56 38.38
C ILE A 26 5.70 5.65 36.98
N VAL A 27 6.15 6.60 36.15
CA VAL A 27 5.70 6.74 34.76
C VAL A 27 6.21 5.58 33.88
N GLY A 28 7.40 5.05 34.17
CA GLY A 28 7.99 3.91 33.43
C GLY A 28 7.24 2.58 33.66
N LEU A 29 6.54 2.41 34.77
CA LEU A 29 5.85 1.15 35.11
C LEU A 29 4.38 1.12 34.57
N LEU A 30 3.82 2.28 34.20
CA LEU A 30 2.46 2.41 33.63
C LEU A 30 2.46 2.48 32.10
N GLY A 31 3.62 2.59 31.45
CA GLY A 31 3.76 2.71 30.00
C GLY A 31 3.82 1.41 29.21
N GLY A 32 3.74 0.24 29.86
CA GLY A 32 3.98 -1.07 29.25
C GLY A 32 2.77 -1.79 28.64
N PHE A 33 1.56 -1.24 28.75
CA PHE A 33 0.37 -1.81 28.11
C PHE A 33 0.06 -1.03 26.83
N ALA A 34 0.98 -1.10 25.86
CA ALA A 34 0.59 -0.81 24.49
C ALA A 34 -0.46 -1.87 24.12
N CYS A 35 -1.74 -1.53 24.26
CA CYS A 35 -2.82 -2.27 23.64
C CYS A 35 -2.49 -2.32 22.14
N ALA A 36 -1.96 -3.46 21.67
CA ALA A 36 -1.97 -3.81 20.27
C ALA A 36 -3.47 -3.89 19.90
N LEU A 37 -4.02 -2.75 19.48
CA LEU A 37 -5.34 -2.74 18.87
C LEU A 37 -5.25 -3.72 17.70
N PRO A 38 -6.11 -4.75 17.65
CA PRO A 38 -6.14 -5.60 16.46
C PRO A 38 -6.30 -4.67 15.27
N ALA A 39 -5.42 -4.81 14.27
CA ALA A 39 -5.57 -4.11 13.02
C ALA A 39 -6.98 -4.41 12.53
N GLN A 40 -7.88 -3.44 12.65
CA GLN A 40 -9.28 -3.60 12.23
C GLN A 40 -9.23 -3.99 10.77
N ALA A 41 -9.83 -5.12 10.43
CA ALA A 41 -9.95 -5.52 9.04
C ALA A 41 -10.61 -4.36 8.28
N GLN A 42 -9.96 -3.91 7.21
CA GLN A 42 -10.44 -2.76 6.41
C GLN A 42 -11.88 -2.96 5.89
N PHE A 43 -12.35 -4.20 5.89
CA PHE A 43 -13.68 -4.60 5.42
C PHE A 43 -14.41 -5.34 6.52
N ALA A 44 -15.69 -4.97 6.75
CA ALA A 44 -16.53 -5.59 7.76
C ALA A 44 -16.91 -7.05 7.43
N LYS A 45 -16.95 -7.38 6.14
CA LYS A 45 -17.30 -8.72 5.64
C LYS A 45 -16.34 -9.16 4.53
N PRO A 46 -16.04 -10.47 4.42
CA PRO A 46 -15.20 -11.00 3.34
C PRO A 46 -15.74 -10.67 1.93
N GLU A 47 -17.06 -10.67 1.75
CA GLU A 47 -17.72 -10.38 0.47
C GLU A 47 -17.46 -8.96 0.02
N ASP A 48 -17.40 -7.99 0.94
CA ASP A 48 -17.09 -6.59 0.65
C ASP A 48 -15.65 -6.44 0.16
N ALA A 49 -14.71 -7.15 0.78
CA ALA A 49 -13.32 -7.22 0.33
C ALA A 49 -13.20 -7.81 -1.08
N ILE A 50 -13.90 -8.93 -1.33
CA ILE A 50 -13.94 -9.58 -2.65
C ILE A 50 -14.49 -8.61 -3.70
N LYS A 51 -15.61 -7.96 -3.42
CA LYS A 51 -16.23 -6.99 -4.31
C LYS A 51 -15.29 -5.80 -4.58
N TYR A 52 -14.66 -5.27 -3.54
CA TYR A 52 -13.73 -4.14 -3.64
C TYR A 52 -12.54 -4.46 -4.54
N ARG A 53 -11.83 -5.60 -4.30
CA ARG A 53 -10.69 -5.96 -5.15
C ARG A 53 -11.08 -6.24 -6.59
N LYS A 54 -12.22 -6.91 -6.83
CA LYS A 54 -12.74 -7.15 -8.19
C LYS A 54 -13.01 -5.83 -8.91
N SER A 55 -13.68 -4.89 -8.26
CA SER A 55 -13.98 -3.57 -8.82
C SER A 55 -12.71 -2.77 -9.11
N SER A 56 -11.77 -2.73 -8.16
CA SER A 56 -10.48 -2.03 -8.34
C SER A 56 -9.68 -2.61 -9.50
N LEU A 57 -9.61 -3.94 -9.61
CA LEU A 57 -8.92 -4.62 -10.71
C LEU A 57 -9.63 -4.40 -12.05
N THR A 58 -10.96 -4.30 -12.08
CA THR A 58 -11.72 -3.98 -13.29
C THR A 58 -11.41 -2.56 -13.78
N VAL A 59 -11.41 -1.57 -12.89
CA VAL A 59 -11.05 -0.20 -13.25
C VAL A 59 -9.59 -0.11 -13.71
N MET A 60 -8.68 -0.77 -12.99
CA MET A 60 -7.27 -0.84 -13.36
C MET A 60 -7.09 -1.42 -14.78
N ALA A 61 -7.74 -2.54 -15.08
CA ALA A 61 -7.68 -3.18 -16.39
C ALA A 61 -8.25 -2.28 -17.50
N ALA A 62 -9.32 -1.54 -17.24
CA ALA A 62 -9.92 -0.63 -18.21
C ALA A 62 -8.96 0.52 -18.59
N HIS A 63 -8.32 1.16 -17.60
CA HIS A 63 -7.37 2.24 -17.87
C HIS A 63 -6.06 1.74 -18.47
N PHE A 64 -5.53 0.61 -18.01
CA PHE A 64 -4.39 -0.05 -18.64
C PHE A 64 -4.68 -0.45 -20.10
N GLY A 65 -5.88 -0.99 -20.35
CA GLY A 65 -6.32 -1.38 -21.70
C GLY A 65 -6.41 -0.20 -22.68
N ARG A 66 -6.86 0.99 -22.22
CA ARG A 66 -6.89 2.20 -23.05
C ARG A 66 -5.48 2.65 -23.44
N LEU A 67 -4.54 2.66 -22.49
CA LEU A 67 -3.13 2.93 -22.78
C LEU A 67 -2.54 1.90 -23.73
N GLY A 68 -2.89 0.63 -23.55
CA GLY A 68 -2.48 -0.46 -24.45
C GLY A 68 -3.05 -0.33 -25.86
N ALA A 69 -4.28 0.14 -26.01
CA ALA A 69 -4.88 0.38 -27.34
C ALA A 69 -4.13 1.49 -28.10
N MET A 70 -3.73 2.56 -27.43
CA MET A 70 -2.91 3.63 -28.02
C MET A 70 -1.51 3.09 -28.37
N ALA A 71 -0.87 2.37 -27.46
CA ALA A 71 0.47 1.80 -27.69
C ALA A 71 0.50 0.82 -28.87
N GLN A 72 -0.60 0.08 -29.10
CA GLN A 72 -0.73 -0.87 -30.22
C GLN A 72 -1.23 -0.24 -31.52
N GLY A 73 -1.52 1.07 -31.53
CA GLY A 73 -2.06 1.76 -32.70
C GLY A 73 -3.50 1.39 -33.06
N LYS A 74 -4.24 0.75 -32.12
CA LYS A 74 -5.67 0.42 -32.30
C LYS A 74 -6.57 1.66 -32.25
N VAL A 75 -6.10 2.68 -31.57
CA VAL A 75 -6.69 4.04 -31.54
C VAL A 75 -5.58 5.05 -31.68
N PRO A 76 -5.86 6.27 -32.20
CA PRO A 76 -4.88 7.34 -32.27
C PRO A 76 -4.28 7.64 -30.88
N PHE A 77 -2.99 7.94 -30.86
CA PHE A 77 -2.34 8.39 -29.64
C PHE A 77 -2.71 9.84 -29.34
N ASP A 78 -3.19 10.08 -28.14
CA ASP A 78 -3.44 11.41 -27.58
C ASP A 78 -2.72 11.52 -26.24
N ALA A 79 -1.76 12.43 -26.15
CA ALA A 79 -0.89 12.59 -24.99
C ALA A 79 -1.68 13.00 -23.74
N LYS A 80 -2.71 13.86 -23.89
CA LYS A 80 -3.56 14.27 -22.76
C LYS A 80 -4.40 13.12 -22.26
N VAL A 81 -5.06 12.41 -23.17
CA VAL A 81 -5.87 11.22 -22.78
C VAL A 81 -5.01 10.13 -22.18
N ALA A 82 -3.77 9.94 -22.65
CA ALA A 82 -2.82 9.01 -22.06
C ALA A 82 -2.47 9.44 -20.62
N ALA A 83 -2.16 10.71 -20.39
CA ALA A 83 -1.87 11.24 -19.06
C ALA A 83 -3.07 11.09 -18.09
N ASP A 84 -4.28 11.43 -18.54
CA ASP A 84 -5.51 11.30 -17.74
C ASP A 84 -5.75 9.83 -17.32
N ASN A 85 -5.57 8.87 -18.23
CA ASN A 85 -5.67 7.44 -17.91
C ASN A 85 -4.56 6.97 -16.96
N ALA A 86 -3.35 7.52 -17.09
CA ALA A 86 -2.24 7.21 -16.20
C ALA A 86 -2.48 7.71 -14.78
N ASP A 87 -3.11 8.86 -14.58
CA ASP A 87 -3.46 9.39 -13.25
C ASP A 87 -4.45 8.47 -12.51
N VAL A 88 -5.48 7.99 -13.21
CA VAL A 88 -6.39 7.00 -12.63
C VAL A 88 -5.65 5.70 -12.34
N LEU A 89 -4.84 5.21 -13.28
CA LEU A 89 -4.06 3.97 -13.10
C LEU A 89 -3.12 4.06 -11.90
N ALA A 90 -2.43 5.19 -11.70
CA ALA A 90 -1.54 5.42 -10.55
C ALA A 90 -2.24 5.27 -9.20
N THR A 91 -3.52 5.66 -9.16
CA THR A 91 -4.35 5.55 -7.95
C THR A 91 -4.86 4.13 -7.76
N VAL A 92 -5.52 3.58 -8.79
CA VAL A 92 -6.20 2.28 -8.65
C VAL A 92 -5.26 1.10 -8.56
N ALA A 93 -4.02 1.21 -9.07
CA ALA A 93 -3.00 0.16 -8.98
C ALA A 93 -2.62 -0.20 -7.53
N LYS A 94 -2.90 0.66 -6.57
CA LYS A 94 -2.59 0.45 -5.15
C LYS A 94 -3.73 -0.19 -4.36
N LEU A 95 -4.95 -0.14 -4.89
CA LEU A 95 -6.16 -0.42 -4.12
C LEU A 95 -6.43 -1.91 -3.82
N PRO A 96 -6.28 -2.87 -4.75
CA PRO A 96 -6.82 -4.22 -4.56
C PRO A 96 -6.10 -5.05 -3.50
N TRP A 97 -4.85 -4.72 -3.19
CA TRP A 97 -3.94 -5.62 -2.47
C TRP A 97 -4.33 -5.84 -1.01
N ALA A 98 -4.82 -4.81 -0.31
CA ALA A 98 -5.30 -4.91 1.07
C ALA A 98 -6.58 -5.75 1.20
N ALA A 99 -7.26 -6.04 0.09
CA ALA A 99 -8.50 -6.81 0.06
C ALA A 99 -8.30 -8.33 -0.15
N PHE A 100 -7.06 -8.83 0.00
CA PHE A 100 -6.72 -10.25 0.01
C PHE A 100 -6.45 -10.78 1.43
N GLY A 101 -7.15 -10.24 2.44
CA GLY A 101 -7.05 -10.70 3.82
C GLY A 101 -7.59 -12.12 4.04
N GLU A 102 -7.39 -12.65 5.24
CA GLU A 102 -7.91 -13.97 5.63
C GLU A 102 -9.43 -14.06 5.46
N GLY A 103 -9.93 -15.24 5.11
CA GLY A 103 -11.36 -15.51 4.90
C GLY A 103 -11.92 -14.99 3.57
N THR A 104 -11.11 -14.32 2.73
CA THR A 104 -11.56 -13.81 1.43
C THR A 104 -11.22 -14.74 0.25
N ASP A 105 -10.88 -15.99 0.56
CA ASP A 105 -10.59 -17.08 -0.39
C ASP A 105 -11.86 -17.80 -0.91
N LYS A 106 -12.99 -17.59 -0.23
CA LYS A 106 -14.27 -18.24 -0.51
C LYS A 106 -15.30 -17.24 -1.08
N GLY A 107 -16.32 -17.77 -1.77
CA GLY A 107 -17.38 -16.96 -2.35
C GLY A 107 -17.13 -16.62 -3.82
N GLU A 108 -17.72 -15.52 -4.30
CA GLU A 108 -17.70 -15.05 -5.69
C GLU A 108 -16.32 -14.52 -6.14
N THR A 109 -15.31 -15.38 -6.12
CA THR A 109 -13.93 -15.01 -6.43
C THR A 109 -13.24 -16.00 -7.35
N ARG A 110 -12.40 -15.48 -8.26
CA ARG A 110 -11.46 -16.25 -9.09
C ARG A 110 -10.07 -16.36 -8.45
N ALA A 111 -9.86 -15.85 -7.25
CA ALA A 111 -8.61 -15.98 -6.52
C ALA A 111 -8.36 -17.46 -6.18
N LYS A 112 -7.13 -17.93 -6.44
CA LYS A 112 -6.71 -19.28 -6.06
C LYS A 112 -6.30 -19.30 -4.58
N PRO A 113 -6.46 -20.44 -3.87
CA PRO A 113 -6.02 -20.58 -2.47
C PRO A 113 -4.53 -20.35 -2.25
N GLU A 114 -3.73 -20.48 -3.31
CA GLU A 114 -2.27 -20.25 -3.32
C GLU A 114 -1.91 -18.84 -2.88
N ILE A 115 -2.79 -17.84 -3.08
CA ILE A 115 -2.60 -16.47 -2.61
C ILE A 115 -2.31 -16.42 -1.10
N TRP A 116 -3.03 -17.20 -0.31
CA TRP A 116 -2.91 -17.25 1.15
C TRP A 116 -1.89 -18.28 1.62
N LYS A 117 -1.72 -19.40 0.88
CA LYS A 117 -0.72 -20.42 1.17
C LYS A 117 0.71 -19.97 0.86
N GLU A 118 0.86 -19.20 -0.21
CA GLU A 118 2.14 -18.70 -0.72
C GLU A 118 2.19 -17.17 -0.68
N SER A 119 1.78 -16.59 0.45
CA SER A 119 1.56 -15.14 0.61
C SER A 119 2.78 -14.30 0.24
N ALA A 120 4.00 -14.78 0.52
CA ALA A 120 5.23 -14.09 0.12
C ALA A 120 5.37 -14.02 -1.40
N LYS A 121 5.14 -15.12 -2.12
CA LYS A 121 5.19 -15.14 -3.59
C LYS A 121 4.10 -14.27 -4.21
N PHE A 122 2.90 -14.27 -3.62
CA PHE A 122 1.83 -13.39 -4.07
C PHE A 122 2.19 -11.92 -3.88
N LYS A 123 2.77 -11.57 -2.71
CA LYS A 123 3.24 -10.22 -2.44
C LYS A 123 4.29 -9.78 -3.45
N ASP A 124 5.29 -10.61 -3.72
CA ASP A 124 6.35 -10.32 -4.69
C ASP A 124 5.78 -10.09 -6.11
N ALA A 125 4.80 -10.90 -6.52
CA ALA A 125 4.12 -10.73 -7.80
C ALA A 125 3.31 -9.43 -7.84
N ALA A 126 2.63 -9.07 -6.75
CA ALA A 126 1.89 -7.84 -6.62
C ALA A 126 2.81 -6.60 -6.65
N ASP A 127 3.92 -6.64 -5.93
CA ASP A 127 4.91 -5.56 -5.90
C ASP A 127 5.54 -5.35 -7.28
N LYS A 128 5.89 -6.44 -7.96
CA LYS A 128 6.39 -6.39 -9.33
C LYS A 128 5.37 -5.78 -10.30
N ALA A 129 4.12 -6.20 -10.22
CA ALA A 129 3.06 -5.63 -11.07
C ALA A 129 2.89 -4.13 -10.80
N GLN A 130 2.88 -3.69 -9.55
CA GLN A 130 2.79 -2.27 -9.19
C GLN A 130 4.00 -1.47 -9.69
N ALA A 131 5.21 -2.03 -9.59
CA ALA A 131 6.41 -1.38 -10.11
C ALA A 131 6.36 -1.19 -11.63
N GLU A 132 5.94 -2.22 -12.39
CA GLU A 132 5.80 -2.12 -13.84
C GLU A 132 4.66 -1.17 -14.24
N LEU A 133 3.53 -1.16 -13.54
CA LEU A 133 2.47 -0.17 -13.75
C LEU A 133 2.96 1.25 -13.47
N GLY A 134 3.82 1.45 -12.48
CA GLY A 134 4.47 2.74 -12.21
C GLY A 134 5.29 3.25 -13.40
N LYS A 135 6.00 2.34 -14.10
CA LYS A 135 6.74 2.69 -15.34
C LYS A 135 5.79 3.08 -16.46
N VAL A 136 4.67 2.37 -16.62
CA VAL A 136 3.63 2.74 -17.62
C VAL A 136 3.07 4.13 -17.32
N VAL A 137 2.76 4.42 -16.05
CA VAL A 137 2.29 5.74 -15.61
C VAL A 137 3.31 6.83 -15.94
N ALA A 138 4.57 6.61 -15.59
CA ALA A 138 5.64 7.56 -15.88
C ALA A 138 5.78 7.80 -17.41
N ALA A 139 5.80 6.73 -18.21
CA ALA A 139 5.92 6.81 -19.67
C ALA A 139 4.74 7.55 -20.29
N ALA A 140 3.50 7.25 -19.89
CA ALA A 140 2.31 7.92 -20.41
C ALA A 140 2.32 9.43 -20.15
N LYS A 141 2.84 9.86 -18.99
CA LYS A 141 2.95 11.29 -18.62
C LYS A 141 3.99 12.05 -19.40
N THR A 142 4.92 11.38 -20.08
CA THR A 142 5.89 12.07 -20.95
C THR A 142 5.27 12.58 -22.27
N GLY A 143 4.07 12.11 -22.62
CA GLY A 143 3.47 12.37 -23.94
C GLY A 143 4.20 11.68 -25.10
N ASN A 144 5.11 10.74 -24.81
CA ASN A 144 5.89 10.03 -25.82
C ASN A 144 5.33 8.62 -26.05
N LEU A 145 4.84 8.37 -27.27
CA LEU A 145 4.26 7.08 -27.65
C LEU A 145 5.25 5.92 -27.57
N ASP A 146 6.51 6.13 -27.95
CA ASP A 146 7.50 5.04 -27.96
C ASP A 146 7.91 4.66 -26.53
N ALA A 147 7.99 5.63 -25.62
CA ALA A 147 8.17 5.37 -24.20
C ALA A 147 7.01 4.55 -23.63
N LEU A 148 5.76 4.90 -23.99
CA LEU A 148 4.58 4.14 -23.58
C LEU A 148 4.62 2.71 -24.13
N LYS A 149 4.91 2.50 -25.43
CA LYS A 149 5.07 1.16 -26.04
C LYS A 149 6.09 0.31 -25.29
N ALA A 150 7.26 0.87 -24.99
CA ALA A 150 8.32 0.16 -24.27
C ALA A 150 7.90 -0.30 -22.86
N ALA A 151 7.11 0.51 -22.14
CA ALA A 151 6.66 0.19 -20.81
C ALA A 151 5.50 -0.84 -20.76
N MET A 152 4.65 -0.88 -21.80
CA MET A 152 3.45 -1.75 -21.82
C MET A 152 3.78 -3.25 -21.81
N GLY A 153 4.83 -3.67 -22.53
CA GLY A 153 5.20 -5.09 -22.65
C GLY A 153 5.55 -5.74 -21.30
N PRO A 154 6.54 -5.21 -20.56
CA PRO A 154 6.90 -5.73 -19.24
C PRO A 154 5.73 -5.71 -18.25
N ALA A 155 4.90 -4.66 -18.24
CA ALA A 155 3.71 -4.58 -17.39
C ALA A 155 2.70 -5.68 -17.72
N GLY A 156 2.38 -5.87 -18.99
CA GLY A 156 1.50 -6.95 -19.44
C GLY A 156 2.01 -8.34 -19.03
N SER A 157 3.31 -8.57 -19.18
CA SER A 157 3.96 -9.84 -18.78
C SER A 157 3.87 -10.08 -17.27
N SER A 158 4.05 -9.05 -16.44
CA SER A 158 3.92 -9.17 -14.98
C SER A 158 2.48 -9.50 -14.56
N CYS A 159 1.50 -8.87 -15.19
CA CYS A 159 0.08 -9.17 -14.96
C CYS A 159 -0.23 -10.63 -15.33
N LYS A 160 0.24 -11.09 -16.50
CA LYS A 160 0.03 -12.47 -16.93
C LYS A 160 0.65 -13.46 -15.96
N ALA A 161 1.90 -13.28 -15.57
CA ALA A 161 2.60 -14.19 -14.66
C ALA A 161 1.88 -14.31 -13.29
N CYS A 162 1.35 -13.20 -12.75
CA CYS A 162 0.56 -13.21 -11.54
C CYS A 162 -0.78 -13.98 -11.75
N HIS A 163 -1.46 -13.73 -12.87
CA HIS A 163 -2.74 -14.40 -13.18
C HIS A 163 -2.57 -15.91 -13.36
N ASP A 164 -1.53 -16.36 -14.03
CA ASP A 164 -1.27 -17.80 -14.25
C ASP A 164 -1.11 -18.55 -12.92
N ASN A 165 -0.48 -17.93 -11.92
CA ASN A 165 -0.22 -18.53 -10.62
C ASN A 165 -1.41 -18.41 -9.65
N PHE A 166 -2.09 -17.26 -9.63
CA PHE A 166 -2.98 -16.87 -8.55
C PHE A 166 -4.45 -16.64 -8.95
N ARG A 167 -4.80 -16.77 -10.23
CA ARG A 167 -6.18 -16.61 -10.73
C ARG A 167 -6.68 -17.85 -11.43
N LYS A 168 -7.91 -18.28 -11.11
CA LYS A 168 -8.65 -19.33 -11.83
C LYS A 168 -9.06 -18.80 -13.22
N ASP A 169 -9.15 -19.69 -14.18
CA ASP A 169 -9.65 -19.43 -15.55
C ASP A 169 -11.11 -19.00 -15.58
#